data_8299df3ad88942333fe2e90328465b6e
#
_entry.id   8299df3ad88942333fe2e90328465b6e
#
_cell.length_a   1.000
_cell.length_b   1.000
_cell.length_c   1.000
_cell.angle_alpha   90.00
_cell.angle_beta   90.00
_cell.angle_gamma   90.00
#
_symmetry.space_group_name_H-M   'P 1'
#
loop_
_entity.id
_entity.type
_entity.pdbx_description
1 polymer ?
#
loop_
_entity_poly.entity_id
_entity_poly.type
_entity_poly.pdbx_seq_one_letter_code
_entity_poly.pdbx_strand_id
1 'polypeptide(L)'
;MQLTPLPTVVAHGSNLSTAIKQYGGNASDWLDLSSAVSPYSWWSENSKKAPFSTSDFHDLPYVSDNLKAAVESYYGCSGLVVSGSQAAIKVLPRCVKSTVVWITKGSYGEHAASWLAAGHRVIELSSHDIRKAFKCETALPDVLVVVNPDNPSGEVFSPDELIQWAHVLNVREGLLVCDEAFIDTSPEMSLVSFKMPSNIVVFRSLGKFFGLAGVRFGVVFATLEIRELLSAHLGHWAVSSPSLWLAEHALQDQKWHKQQRARLNQLSQSVASLLAHENIVGIASLFITLQPRNAGLMQQGLAEQQIWTRCFPQQNLLRLGLPLPKDHERLESAFGLIK
;
A
#
# COMPACT_ATOMS: atom_id res chain seq x y z
N MET A 1 -24.90 -19.11 21.50
CA MET A 1 -23.62 -18.52 21.10
C MET A 1 -23.93 -17.36 20.17
N GLN A 2 -23.72 -16.12 20.60
CA GLN A 2 -23.90 -14.94 19.76
C GLN A 2 -22.55 -14.66 19.06
N LEU A 3 -22.55 -14.75 17.73
CA LEU A 3 -21.40 -14.34 16.94
C LEU A 3 -21.32 -12.79 16.91
N THR A 4 -20.13 -12.25 17.03
CA THR A 4 -19.92 -10.81 16.79
C THR A 4 -20.34 -10.47 15.35
N PRO A 5 -20.98 -9.31 15.12
CA PRO A 5 -21.29 -8.86 13.75
C PRO A 5 -20.06 -8.90 12.85
N LEU A 6 -20.23 -9.32 11.61
CA LEU A 6 -19.14 -9.29 10.63
C LEU A 6 -18.65 -7.84 10.47
N PRO A 7 -17.33 -7.62 10.43
CA PRO A 7 -16.80 -6.30 10.13
C PRO A 7 -17.25 -5.85 8.74
N THR A 8 -17.40 -4.55 8.55
CA THR A 8 -17.75 -3.95 7.25
C THR A 8 -16.77 -4.43 6.19
N VAL A 9 -17.30 -5.05 5.12
CA VAL A 9 -16.46 -5.49 4.00
C VAL A 9 -15.98 -4.26 3.23
N VAL A 10 -14.68 -4.02 3.25
CA VAL A 10 -14.05 -2.96 2.45
C VAL A 10 -14.00 -3.43 1.00
N ALA A 11 -14.53 -2.63 0.09
CA ALA A 11 -14.38 -2.91 -1.33
C ALA A 11 -12.92 -2.71 -1.77
N HIS A 12 -12.38 -3.62 -2.56
CA HIS A 12 -10.99 -3.57 -3.05
C HIS A 12 -10.94 -3.48 -4.58
N GLY A 13 -9.80 -2.99 -5.13
CA GLY A 13 -9.42 -3.18 -6.53
C GLY A 13 -9.08 -4.64 -6.84
N SER A 14 -8.60 -4.91 -8.05
CA SER A 14 -8.20 -6.26 -8.51
C SER A 14 -9.37 -7.27 -8.58
N ASN A 15 -10.58 -6.78 -8.82
CA ASN A 15 -11.74 -7.65 -9.03
C ASN A 15 -12.20 -7.60 -10.50
N LEU A 16 -11.31 -7.96 -11.41
CA LEU A 16 -11.57 -8.00 -12.85
C LEU A 16 -12.73 -8.96 -13.19
N SER A 17 -12.90 -10.01 -12.41
CA SER A 17 -14.02 -10.96 -12.62
C SER A 17 -15.40 -10.29 -12.47
N THR A 18 -15.52 -9.26 -11.63
CA THR A 18 -16.77 -8.47 -11.53
C THR A 18 -16.99 -7.63 -12.78
N ALA A 19 -15.94 -7.00 -13.31
CA ALA A 19 -16.01 -6.22 -14.54
C ALA A 19 -16.42 -7.13 -15.73
N ILE A 20 -15.79 -8.29 -15.87
CA ILE A 20 -16.12 -9.28 -16.91
C ILE A 20 -17.58 -9.74 -16.81
N LYS A 21 -18.07 -10.02 -15.60
CA LYS A 21 -19.46 -10.41 -15.40
C LYS A 21 -20.46 -9.33 -15.80
N GLN A 22 -20.10 -8.07 -15.59
CA GLN A 22 -21.00 -6.92 -15.84
C GLN A 22 -20.95 -6.43 -17.28
N TYR A 23 -19.75 -6.41 -17.91
CA TYR A 23 -19.52 -5.79 -19.21
C TYR A 23 -19.11 -6.81 -20.31
N GLY A 24 -18.91 -8.07 -19.95
CA GLY A 24 -18.52 -9.11 -20.90
C GLY A 24 -17.04 -9.14 -21.24
N GLY A 25 -16.67 -9.85 -22.31
CA GLY A 25 -15.31 -10.04 -22.79
C GLY A 25 -14.54 -11.14 -22.10
N ASN A 26 -13.33 -11.44 -22.60
CA ASN A 26 -12.41 -12.38 -21.98
C ASN A 26 -11.39 -11.62 -21.11
N ALA A 27 -10.83 -12.27 -20.10
CA ALA A 27 -9.85 -11.64 -19.21
C ALA A 27 -8.62 -11.05 -19.95
N SER A 28 -8.23 -11.67 -21.10
CA SER A 28 -7.15 -11.21 -21.97
C SER A 28 -7.43 -9.90 -22.68
N ASP A 29 -8.70 -9.53 -22.82
CA ASP A 29 -9.11 -8.35 -23.58
C ASP A 29 -9.11 -7.09 -22.68
N TRP A 30 -9.05 -7.29 -21.37
CA TRP A 30 -9.11 -6.23 -20.40
C TRP A 30 -7.75 -5.64 -20.05
N LEU A 31 -7.69 -4.32 -19.98
CA LEU A 31 -6.60 -3.58 -19.35
C LEU A 31 -6.98 -3.30 -17.87
N ASP A 32 -6.44 -4.09 -16.95
CA ASP A 32 -6.73 -3.92 -15.52
C ASP A 32 -5.79 -2.89 -14.87
N LEU A 33 -6.28 -1.67 -14.70
CA LEU A 33 -5.64 -0.57 -13.98
C LEU A 33 -6.25 -0.34 -12.58
N SER A 34 -7.06 -1.27 -12.07
CA SER A 34 -7.74 -1.10 -10.77
C SER A 34 -6.80 -1.27 -9.57
N SER A 35 -5.67 -1.94 -9.76
CA SER A 35 -4.65 -2.11 -8.73
C SER A 35 -3.47 -1.15 -8.96
N ALA A 36 -2.95 -0.57 -7.88
CA ALA A 36 -1.74 0.24 -7.92
C ALA A 36 -0.51 -0.66 -7.69
N VAL A 37 -0.28 -1.58 -8.60
CA VAL A 37 0.85 -2.51 -8.61
C VAL A 37 1.70 -2.20 -9.83
N SER A 38 3.01 -2.25 -9.69
CA SER A 38 3.92 -2.03 -10.81
C SER A 38 3.57 -2.97 -11.98
N PRO A 39 3.48 -2.45 -13.23
CA PRO A 39 3.30 -3.29 -14.41
C PRO A 39 4.57 -4.08 -14.76
N TYR A 40 5.70 -3.75 -14.15
CA TYR A 40 6.96 -4.48 -14.24
C TYR A 40 7.13 -5.37 -13.02
N SER A 41 7.24 -6.68 -13.23
CA SER A 41 7.41 -7.65 -12.15
C SER A 41 8.85 -8.13 -12.07
N TRP A 42 9.43 -8.10 -10.86
CA TRP A 42 10.76 -8.67 -10.63
C TRP A 42 10.84 -10.13 -11.06
N TRP A 43 9.80 -10.92 -10.75
CA TRP A 43 9.74 -12.33 -11.12
C TRP A 43 9.73 -12.55 -12.64
N SER A 44 8.92 -11.79 -13.37
CA SER A 44 8.82 -11.94 -14.83
C SER A 44 10.17 -11.70 -15.53
N GLU A 45 11.01 -10.84 -14.96
CA GLU A 45 12.32 -10.48 -15.54
C GLU A 45 13.46 -11.39 -15.04
N ASN A 46 13.31 -12.06 -13.89
CA ASN A 46 14.41 -12.75 -13.21
C ASN A 46 14.15 -14.24 -12.95
N SER A 47 12.97 -14.79 -13.22
CA SER A 47 12.61 -16.19 -12.94
C SER A 47 13.59 -17.24 -13.50
N LYS A 48 14.22 -16.95 -14.64
CA LYS A 48 15.23 -17.83 -15.25
C LYS A 48 16.58 -17.80 -14.54
N LYS A 49 16.89 -16.71 -13.82
CA LYS A 49 18.19 -16.50 -13.15
C LYS A 49 18.22 -17.09 -11.74
N ALA A 50 17.05 -17.22 -11.15
CA ALA A 50 16.89 -17.68 -9.78
C ALA A 50 15.79 -18.75 -9.74
N PRO A 51 16.11 -20.03 -10.07
CA PRO A 51 15.13 -21.10 -10.04
C PRO A 51 14.75 -21.41 -8.59
N PHE A 52 13.44 -21.44 -8.32
CA PHE A 52 12.90 -21.90 -7.06
C PHE A 52 12.92 -23.44 -7.01
N SER A 53 13.38 -24.02 -5.91
CA SER A 53 13.36 -25.48 -5.73
C SER A 53 12.02 -25.95 -5.16
N THR A 54 11.41 -26.95 -5.81
CA THR A 54 10.17 -27.56 -5.29
C THR A 54 10.39 -28.33 -3.98
N SER A 55 11.64 -28.68 -3.63
CA SER A 55 11.96 -29.25 -2.32
C SER A 55 11.65 -28.32 -1.15
N ASP A 56 11.64 -27.01 -1.40
CA ASP A 56 11.34 -25.99 -0.37
C ASP A 56 9.86 -26.00 0.09
N PHE A 57 9.01 -26.80 -0.55
CA PHE A 57 7.63 -27.01 -0.08
C PHE A 57 7.51 -28.09 1.01
N HIS A 58 8.55 -28.92 1.19
CA HIS A 58 8.51 -30.02 2.14
C HIS A 58 8.64 -29.54 3.59
N ASP A 59 9.48 -28.55 3.82
CA ASP A 59 9.76 -28.06 5.16
C ASP A 59 8.89 -26.87 5.56
N LEU A 60 8.65 -26.70 6.86
CA LEU A 60 7.97 -25.53 7.38
C LEU A 60 8.78 -24.26 7.06
N PRO A 61 8.11 -23.15 6.69
CA PRO A 61 8.81 -21.96 6.27
C PRO A 61 9.61 -21.34 7.42
N TYR A 62 10.84 -20.96 7.12
CA TYR A 62 11.77 -20.35 8.06
C TYR A 62 12.36 -19.06 7.47
N VAL A 63 12.39 -18.00 8.26
CA VAL A 63 13.02 -16.72 7.88
C VAL A 63 14.53 -16.87 8.03
N SER A 64 15.23 -17.09 6.92
CA SER A 64 16.68 -17.31 6.86
C SER A 64 17.46 -16.08 7.34
N ASP A 65 18.71 -16.29 7.76
CA ASP A 65 19.59 -15.16 8.09
C ASP A 65 19.96 -14.34 6.84
N ASN A 66 19.99 -14.97 5.66
CA ASN A 66 20.15 -14.27 4.38
C ASN A 66 18.97 -13.32 4.11
N LEU A 67 17.73 -13.75 4.34
CA LEU A 67 16.56 -12.89 4.19
C LEU A 67 16.57 -11.75 5.22
N LYS A 68 16.95 -12.01 6.48
CA LYS A 68 17.10 -10.95 7.49
C LYS A 68 18.14 -9.92 7.04
N ALA A 69 19.30 -10.38 6.56
CA ALA A 69 20.34 -9.51 6.01
C ALA A 69 19.86 -8.73 4.78
N ALA A 70 19.07 -9.34 3.88
CA ALA A 70 18.49 -8.68 2.72
C ALA A 70 17.49 -7.57 3.14
N VAL A 71 16.63 -7.84 4.12
CA VAL A 71 15.71 -6.86 4.71
C VAL A 71 16.50 -5.69 5.30
N GLU A 72 17.52 -5.98 6.11
CA GLU A 72 18.33 -4.96 6.76
C GLU A 72 19.13 -4.12 5.74
N SER A 73 19.70 -4.78 4.73
CA SER A 73 20.41 -4.08 3.64
C SER A 73 19.51 -3.18 2.81
N TYR A 74 18.28 -3.61 2.51
CA TYR A 74 17.36 -2.86 1.65
C TYR A 74 16.69 -1.71 2.38
N TYR A 75 16.26 -1.92 3.62
CA TYR A 75 15.50 -0.94 4.41
C TYR A 75 16.35 -0.12 5.39
N GLY A 76 17.58 -0.56 5.67
CA GLY A 76 18.48 0.13 6.61
C GLY A 76 18.32 -0.29 8.07
N CYS A 77 17.34 -1.14 8.39
CA CYS A 77 17.14 -1.66 9.74
C CYS A 77 16.43 -3.01 9.75
N SER A 78 16.52 -3.73 10.88
CA SER A 78 15.84 -5.01 11.07
C SER A 78 14.33 -4.82 11.28
N GLY A 79 13.50 -5.73 10.73
CA GLY A 79 12.05 -5.69 10.84
C GLY A 79 11.43 -7.07 11.06
N LEU A 80 10.14 -7.09 11.38
CA LEU A 80 9.32 -8.31 11.48
C LEU A 80 8.75 -8.66 10.11
N VAL A 81 9.10 -9.81 9.58
CA VAL A 81 8.52 -10.35 8.34
C VAL A 81 7.09 -10.82 8.58
N VAL A 82 6.16 -10.41 7.70
CA VAL A 82 4.73 -10.69 7.82
C VAL A 82 4.12 -11.11 6.47
N SER A 83 2.97 -11.79 6.51
CA SER A 83 2.23 -12.23 5.30
C SER A 83 1.54 -11.06 4.59
N GLY A 84 2.34 -10.14 4.05
CA GLY A 84 1.94 -8.84 3.55
C GLY A 84 1.58 -7.87 4.67
N SER A 85 1.72 -6.57 4.42
CA SER A 85 1.36 -5.53 5.41
C SER A 85 -0.08 -5.66 5.92
N GLN A 86 -0.99 -6.20 5.11
CA GLN A 86 -2.38 -6.44 5.47
C GLN A 86 -2.55 -7.29 6.74
N ALA A 87 -1.70 -8.29 6.96
CA ALA A 87 -1.75 -9.11 8.18
C ALA A 87 -1.46 -8.26 9.42
N ALA A 88 -0.45 -7.40 9.36
CA ALA A 88 -0.11 -6.49 10.46
C ALA A 88 -1.17 -5.39 10.65
N ILE A 89 -1.75 -4.85 9.57
CA ILE A 89 -2.87 -3.90 9.62
C ILE A 89 -4.06 -4.48 10.41
N LYS A 90 -4.37 -5.77 10.21
CA LYS A 90 -5.47 -6.46 10.93
C LYS A 90 -5.13 -6.78 12.39
N VAL A 91 -3.88 -7.00 12.71
CA VAL A 91 -3.45 -7.47 14.04
C VAL A 91 -3.08 -6.33 14.97
N LEU A 92 -2.35 -5.29 14.49
CA LEU A 92 -1.88 -4.19 15.33
C LEU A 92 -2.98 -3.57 16.22
N PRO A 93 -4.20 -3.28 15.70
CA PRO A 93 -5.26 -2.72 16.53
C PRO A 93 -5.63 -3.58 17.75
N ARG A 94 -5.48 -4.91 17.66
CA ARG A 94 -5.77 -5.84 18.76
C ARG A 94 -4.67 -5.85 19.83
N CYS A 95 -3.51 -5.33 19.50
CA CYS A 95 -2.36 -5.21 20.39
C CYS A 95 -2.41 -3.90 21.22
N VAL A 96 -3.31 -2.98 20.87
CA VAL A 96 -3.46 -1.67 21.51
C VAL A 96 -4.73 -1.65 22.35
N LYS A 97 -4.69 -1.11 23.58
CA LYS A 97 -5.88 -0.92 24.41
C LYS A 97 -6.87 0.01 23.70
N SER A 98 -8.18 -0.16 23.96
CA SER A 98 -9.23 0.67 23.36
C SER A 98 -8.94 2.17 23.57
N THR A 99 -8.91 2.93 22.50
CA THR A 99 -8.42 4.31 22.49
C THR A 99 -8.98 5.12 21.33
N VAL A 100 -8.62 6.41 21.24
CA VAL A 100 -8.99 7.31 20.14
C VAL A 100 -7.94 7.24 19.04
N VAL A 101 -8.38 6.88 17.86
CA VAL A 101 -7.54 6.72 16.67
C VAL A 101 -7.94 7.74 15.60
N TRP A 102 -7.00 8.54 15.14
CA TRP A 102 -7.19 9.36 13.95
C TRP A 102 -6.61 8.70 12.73
N ILE A 103 -7.34 8.79 11.62
CA ILE A 103 -6.92 8.25 10.32
C ILE A 103 -7.16 9.33 9.27
N THR A 104 -6.27 9.45 8.29
CA THR A 104 -6.48 10.33 7.15
C THR A 104 -7.76 9.94 6.41
N LYS A 105 -8.68 10.91 6.28
CA LYS A 105 -10.01 10.70 5.68
C LYS A 105 -9.90 10.18 4.26
N GLY A 106 -10.62 9.11 4.00
CA GLY A 106 -10.72 8.51 2.68
C GLY A 106 -9.48 7.75 2.23
N SER A 107 -8.51 7.56 3.10
CA SER A 107 -7.33 6.74 2.87
C SER A 107 -7.68 5.25 2.78
N TYR A 108 -6.68 4.36 2.77
CA TYR A 108 -6.88 2.91 2.65
C TYR A 108 -7.81 2.36 3.73
N GLY A 109 -9.04 2.05 3.35
CA GLY A 109 -10.16 1.75 4.27
C GLY A 109 -9.95 0.55 5.21
N GLU A 110 -8.98 -0.34 4.92
CA GLU A 110 -8.66 -1.45 5.81
C GLU A 110 -8.12 -0.99 7.17
N HIS A 111 -7.47 0.17 7.23
CA HIS A 111 -7.05 0.74 8.50
C HIS A 111 -8.26 1.07 9.36
N ALA A 112 -9.19 1.90 8.88
CA ALA A 112 -10.39 2.27 9.63
C ALA A 112 -11.20 1.04 10.05
N ALA A 113 -11.43 0.10 9.11
CA ALA A 113 -12.17 -1.13 9.38
C ALA A 113 -11.50 -2.00 10.46
N SER A 114 -10.16 -2.09 10.46
CA SER A 114 -9.42 -2.92 11.43
C SER A 114 -9.44 -2.32 12.84
N TRP A 115 -9.26 -0.99 12.96
CA TRP A 115 -9.32 -0.29 14.24
C TRP A 115 -10.74 -0.30 14.83
N LEU A 116 -11.77 -0.06 14.01
CA LEU A 116 -13.18 -0.19 14.45
C LEU A 116 -13.52 -1.61 14.92
N ALA A 117 -13.09 -2.63 14.15
CA ALA A 117 -13.34 -4.03 14.51
C ALA A 117 -12.64 -4.47 15.81
N ALA A 118 -11.55 -3.80 16.19
CA ALA A 118 -10.85 -4.00 17.45
C ALA A 118 -11.46 -3.21 18.63
N GLY A 119 -12.51 -2.42 18.40
CA GLY A 119 -13.23 -1.68 19.46
C GLY A 119 -12.67 -0.29 19.75
N HIS A 120 -11.86 0.29 18.86
CA HIS A 120 -11.35 1.65 18.99
C HIS A 120 -12.36 2.68 18.50
N ARG A 121 -12.24 3.92 19.00
CA ARG A 121 -12.97 5.08 18.49
C ARG A 121 -12.18 5.68 17.34
N VAL A 122 -12.60 5.43 16.11
CA VAL A 122 -11.97 5.97 14.90
C VAL A 122 -12.59 7.30 14.50
N ILE A 123 -11.74 8.28 14.22
CA ILE A 123 -12.10 9.60 13.68
C ILE A 123 -11.32 9.82 12.40
N GLU A 124 -12.01 9.99 11.29
CA GLU A 124 -11.40 10.32 10.00
C GLU A 124 -11.32 11.83 9.84
N LEU A 125 -10.11 12.35 9.64
CA LEU A 125 -9.82 13.79 9.47
C LEU A 125 -9.08 14.03 8.15
N SER A 126 -9.30 15.22 7.55
CA SER A 126 -8.47 15.64 6.43
C SER A 126 -7.01 15.83 6.88
N SER A 127 -6.07 15.66 5.95
CA SER A 127 -4.65 15.98 6.23
C SER A 127 -4.44 17.41 6.70
N HIS A 128 -5.24 18.36 6.17
CA HIS A 128 -5.23 19.74 6.62
C HIS A 128 -5.63 19.87 8.10
N ASP A 129 -6.70 19.20 8.53
CA ASP A 129 -7.16 19.25 9.93
C ASP A 129 -6.18 18.57 10.87
N ILE A 130 -5.55 17.46 10.45
CA ILE A 130 -4.48 16.79 11.18
C ILE A 130 -3.32 17.76 11.38
N ARG A 131 -2.80 18.38 10.31
CA ARG A 131 -1.72 19.37 10.39
C ARG A 131 -2.06 20.52 11.32
N LYS A 132 -3.27 21.05 11.23
CA LYS A 132 -3.76 22.14 12.08
C LYS A 132 -3.79 21.72 13.55
N ALA A 133 -4.29 20.54 13.87
CA ALA A 133 -4.39 20.05 15.24
C ALA A 133 -2.99 19.83 15.85
N PHE A 134 -2.06 19.23 15.13
CA PHE A 134 -0.68 19.05 15.60
C PHE A 134 0.08 20.38 15.76
N LYS A 135 -0.20 21.36 14.91
CA LYS A 135 0.36 22.73 15.09
C LYS A 135 -0.13 23.42 16.34
N CYS A 136 -1.40 23.18 16.74
CA CYS A 136 -1.99 23.78 17.92
C CYS A 136 -1.87 22.90 19.18
N GLU A 137 -1.41 21.67 19.05
CA GLU A 137 -1.30 20.62 20.08
C GLU A 137 -2.59 20.42 20.92
N THR A 138 -3.75 20.60 20.26
CA THR A 138 -5.07 20.52 20.91
C THR A 138 -5.83 19.27 20.50
N ALA A 139 -6.45 18.61 21.47
CA ALA A 139 -7.34 17.45 21.29
C ALA A 139 -6.74 16.33 20.41
N LEU A 140 -5.44 16.05 20.56
CA LEU A 140 -4.72 15.05 19.77
C LEU A 140 -5.18 13.62 20.09
N PRO A 141 -5.06 12.67 19.14
CA PRO A 141 -5.40 11.27 19.33
C PRO A 141 -4.36 10.54 20.20
N ASP A 142 -4.71 9.33 20.61
CA ASP A 142 -3.73 8.40 21.20
C ASP A 142 -2.97 7.64 20.11
N VAL A 143 -3.63 7.41 18.97
CA VAL A 143 -3.01 6.79 17.79
C VAL A 143 -3.32 7.63 16.55
N LEU A 144 -2.29 7.96 15.77
CA LEU A 144 -2.41 8.52 14.44
C LEU A 144 -2.02 7.47 13.40
N VAL A 145 -2.88 7.21 12.44
CA VAL A 145 -2.61 6.33 11.30
C VAL A 145 -2.58 7.14 10.02
N VAL A 146 -1.48 7.07 9.29
CA VAL A 146 -1.31 7.70 7.97
C VAL A 146 -0.86 6.66 6.95
N VAL A 147 -1.27 6.83 5.71
CA VAL A 147 -0.74 6.09 4.54
C VAL A 147 0.15 7.05 3.77
N ASN A 148 1.41 6.70 3.50
CA ASN A 148 2.38 7.63 2.95
C ASN A 148 3.30 6.99 1.89
N PRO A 149 3.16 7.32 0.61
CA PRO A 149 2.14 8.15 -0.03
C PRO A 149 0.73 7.63 0.16
N ASP A 150 -0.25 8.55 0.30
CA ASP A 150 -1.64 8.19 0.54
C ASP A 150 -2.29 7.52 -0.68
N ASN A 151 -3.18 6.60 -0.41
CA ASN A 151 -4.00 5.91 -1.39
C ASN A 151 -5.49 6.13 -1.02
N PRO A 152 -6.26 6.86 -1.84
CA PRO A 152 -6.02 7.12 -3.26
C PRO A 152 -5.43 8.49 -3.62
N SER A 153 -5.30 9.44 -2.69
CA SER A 153 -5.00 10.84 -3.02
C SER A 153 -3.60 11.06 -3.62
N GLY A 154 -2.62 10.20 -3.29
CA GLY A 154 -1.22 10.42 -3.62
C GLY A 154 -0.53 11.47 -2.75
N GLU A 155 -1.21 12.03 -1.75
CA GLU A 155 -0.64 13.02 -0.83
C GLU A 155 0.54 12.41 -0.05
N VAL A 156 1.54 13.24 0.21
CA VAL A 156 2.76 12.85 0.94
C VAL A 156 2.94 13.73 2.16
N PHE A 157 3.22 13.08 3.30
CA PHE A 157 3.73 13.73 4.49
C PHE A 157 5.26 13.62 4.51
N SER A 158 5.94 14.69 4.87
CA SER A 158 7.41 14.65 4.97
C SER A 158 7.85 13.82 6.18
N PRO A 159 9.03 13.18 6.13
CA PRO A 159 9.57 12.48 7.29
C PRO A 159 9.71 13.37 8.53
N ASP A 160 10.15 14.62 8.35
CA ASP A 160 10.30 15.58 9.46
C ASP A 160 8.96 15.89 10.13
N GLU A 161 7.89 16.07 9.33
CA GLU A 161 6.53 16.29 9.83
C GLU A 161 6.05 15.08 10.65
N LEU A 162 6.21 13.88 10.13
CA LEU A 162 5.79 12.65 10.82
C LEU A 162 6.61 12.38 12.09
N ILE A 163 7.91 12.62 12.07
CA ILE A 163 8.79 12.47 13.24
C ILE A 163 8.41 13.50 14.32
N GLN A 164 8.13 14.74 13.93
CA GLN A 164 7.66 15.77 14.86
C GLN A 164 6.34 15.35 15.53
N TRP A 165 5.38 14.86 14.75
CA TRP A 165 4.11 14.36 15.30
C TRP A 165 4.30 13.15 16.22
N ALA A 166 5.20 12.25 15.87
CA ALA A 166 5.53 11.13 16.74
C ALA A 166 6.10 11.62 18.08
N HIS A 167 6.97 12.62 18.11
CA HIS A 167 7.46 13.21 19.36
C HIS A 167 6.34 13.84 20.19
N VAL A 168 5.42 14.58 19.56
CA VAL A 168 4.24 15.15 20.25
C VAL A 168 3.35 14.04 20.85
N LEU A 169 3.11 12.98 20.09
CA LEU A 169 2.34 11.82 20.57
C LEU A 169 3.07 11.09 21.71
N ASN A 170 4.40 10.96 21.65
CA ASN A 170 5.19 10.22 22.63
C ASN A 170 5.10 10.81 24.05
N VAL A 171 4.96 12.13 24.17
CA VAL A 171 4.73 12.80 25.48
C VAL A 171 3.46 12.30 26.16
N ARG A 172 2.52 11.74 25.39
CA ARG A 172 1.22 11.24 25.82
C ARG A 172 1.12 9.71 25.72
N GLU A 173 2.25 9.02 25.58
CA GLU A 173 2.32 7.59 25.33
C GLU A 173 1.54 7.15 24.07
N GLY A 174 1.38 8.07 23.11
CA GLY A 174 0.66 7.84 21.87
C GLY A 174 1.53 7.22 20.77
N LEU A 175 0.89 6.67 19.74
CA LEU A 175 1.50 5.88 18.68
C LEU A 175 1.29 6.55 17.32
N LEU A 176 2.34 6.59 16.48
CA LEU A 176 2.23 6.88 15.05
C LEU A 176 2.34 5.58 14.24
N VAL A 177 1.36 5.30 13.41
CA VAL A 177 1.36 4.18 12.45
C VAL A 177 1.44 4.75 11.04
N CYS A 178 2.48 4.38 10.28
CA CYS A 178 2.70 4.83 8.91
C CYS A 178 2.69 3.64 7.95
N ASP A 179 1.72 3.59 7.04
CA ASP A 179 1.68 2.60 5.96
C ASP A 179 2.44 3.13 4.74
N GLU A 180 3.64 2.62 4.54
CA GLU A 180 4.54 3.00 3.45
C GLU A 180 4.53 1.98 2.30
N ALA A 181 3.37 1.39 1.97
CA ALA A 181 3.28 0.39 0.91
C ALA A 181 3.69 0.91 -0.48
N PHE A 182 3.71 2.23 -0.71
CA PHE A 182 4.04 2.86 -1.98
C PHE A 182 5.38 3.61 -2.00
N ILE A 183 6.12 3.65 -0.89
CA ILE A 183 7.28 4.53 -0.73
C ILE A 183 8.55 4.06 -1.47
N ASP A 184 8.63 2.80 -1.92
CA ASP A 184 9.85 2.21 -2.51
C ASP A 184 10.36 2.95 -3.77
N THR A 185 9.52 3.77 -4.39
CA THR A 185 9.90 4.64 -5.52
C THR A 185 10.69 5.87 -5.07
N SER A 186 10.54 6.28 -3.80
CA SER A 186 11.21 7.41 -3.15
C SER A 186 11.67 7.01 -1.75
N PRO A 187 12.62 6.07 -1.62
CA PRO A 187 13.01 5.48 -0.33
C PRO A 187 13.62 6.49 0.65
N GLU A 188 14.15 7.59 0.15
CA GLU A 188 14.65 8.72 0.95
C GLU A 188 13.54 9.41 1.75
N MET A 189 12.28 9.25 1.35
CA MET A 189 11.11 9.77 2.06
C MET A 189 10.55 8.80 3.10
N SER A 190 11.13 7.61 3.23
CA SER A 190 10.67 6.61 4.19
C SER A 190 11.15 6.93 5.60
N LEU A 191 10.28 6.79 6.59
CA LEU A 191 10.62 6.93 8.00
C LEU A 191 11.73 5.97 8.45
N VAL A 192 11.81 4.78 7.84
CA VAL A 192 12.86 3.80 8.16
C VAL A 192 14.27 4.27 7.79
N SER A 193 14.40 5.27 6.91
CA SER A 193 15.68 5.87 6.54
C SER A 193 16.21 6.86 7.60
N PHE A 194 15.43 7.13 8.64
CA PHE A 194 15.77 8.05 9.72
C PHE A 194 15.85 7.31 11.06
N LYS A 195 16.41 7.99 12.08
CA LYS A 195 16.33 7.48 13.45
C LYS A 195 14.90 7.64 13.97
N MET A 196 14.13 6.55 13.88
CA MET A 196 12.73 6.57 14.31
C MET A 196 12.60 6.69 15.84
N PRO A 197 11.69 7.54 16.35
CA PRO A 197 11.17 7.44 17.72
C PRO A 197 10.58 6.05 18.04
N SER A 198 10.62 5.66 19.30
CA SER A 198 10.16 4.32 19.74
C SER A 198 8.66 4.09 19.56
N ASN A 199 7.88 5.14 19.42
CA ASN A 199 6.43 5.12 19.22
C ASN A 199 6.03 5.21 17.74
N ILE A 200 6.87 4.77 16.81
CA ILE A 200 6.52 4.67 15.39
C ILE A 200 6.43 3.19 14.98
N VAL A 201 5.39 2.88 14.23
CA VAL A 201 5.22 1.60 13.51
C VAL A 201 5.12 1.90 12.02
N VAL A 202 6.00 1.31 11.22
CA VAL A 202 5.99 1.45 9.76
C VAL A 202 5.67 0.11 9.11
N PHE A 203 4.74 0.12 8.15
CA PHE A 203 4.42 -1.04 7.32
C PHE A 203 5.04 -0.89 5.93
N ARG A 204 5.71 -1.93 5.45
CA ARG A 204 6.25 -2.01 4.08
C ARG A 204 5.66 -3.23 3.36
N SER A 205 5.47 -3.10 2.06
CA SER A 205 4.86 -4.14 1.23
C SER A 205 5.71 -4.44 0.00
N LEU A 206 6.13 -5.69 -0.18
CA LEU A 206 6.82 -6.12 -1.40
C LEU A 206 5.89 -6.15 -2.63
N GLY A 207 4.59 -6.10 -2.41
CA GLY A 207 3.60 -6.33 -3.46
C GLY A 207 3.47 -5.23 -4.51
N LYS A 208 3.92 -4.01 -4.23
CA LYS A 208 3.62 -2.83 -5.04
C LYS A 208 4.75 -2.51 -6.04
N PHE A 209 5.86 -2.00 -5.54
CA PHE A 209 7.03 -1.62 -6.32
C PHE A 209 7.62 -2.79 -7.12
N PHE A 210 7.70 -3.97 -6.51
CA PHE A 210 8.29 -5.16 -7.13
C PHE A 210 7.37 -5.88 -8.12
N GLY A 211 6.10 -5.46 -8.23
CA GLY A 211 5.12 -6.17 -9.06
C GLY A 211 4.83 -7.59 -8.57
N LEU A 212 4.86 -7.80 -7.25
CA LEU A 212 4.77 -9.10 -6.58
C LEU A 212 3.57 -9.18 -5.62
N ALA A 213 2.44 -8.59 -5.99
CA ALA A 213 1.26 -8.49 -5.12
C ALA A 213 0.77 -9.85 -4.59
N GLY A 214 0.84 -10.90 -5.42
CA GLY A 214 0.42 -12.25 -5.07
C GLY A 214 1.38 -12.98 -4.11
N VAL A 215 2.61 -12.51 -3.94
CA VAL A 215 3.62 -13.13 -3.08
C VAL A 215 3.28 -13.00 -1.59
N ARG A 216 2.48 -12.01 -1.21
CA ARG A 216 2.05 -11.80 0.18
C ARG A 216 3.22 -11.68 1.16
N PHE A 217 4.15 -10.78 0.89
CA PHE A 217 5.27 -10.46 1.76
C PHE A 217 5.24 -8.99 2.18
N GLY A 218 5.53 -8.73 3.44
CA GLY A 218 5.70 -7.40 4.00
C GLY A 218 6.64 -7.41 5.19
N VAL A 219 7.02 -6.22 5.64
CA VAL A 219 7.88 -6.03 6.82
C VAL A 219 7.28 -4.95 7.71
N VAL A 220 7.33 -5.17 9.01
CA VAL A 220 6.95 -4.20 10.03
C VAL A 220 8.19 -3.71 10.75
N PHE A 221 8.38 -2.41 10.77
CA PHE A 221 9.45 -1.73 11.52
C PHE A 221 8.84 -1.05 12.75
N ALA A 222 9.32 -1.42 13.91
CA ALA A 222 8.89 -0.93 15.21
C ALA A 222 9.91 -1.34 16.27
N THR A 223 9.70 -0.98 17.53
CA THR A 223 10.49 -1.51 18.65
C THR A 223 10.36 -3.03 18.76
N LEU A 224 11.33 -3.66 19.42
CA LEU A 224 11.33 -5.11 19.63
C LEU A 224 10.04 -5.57 20.32
N GLU A 225 9.60 -4.85 21.35
CA GLU A 225 8.38 -5.15 22.10
C GLU A 225 7.13 -5.20 21.22
N ILE A 226 6.93 -4.20 20.36
CA ILE A 226 5.80 -4.17 19.42
C ILE A 226 5.91 -5.33 18.40
N ARG A 227 7.12 -5.61 17.91
CA ARG A 227 7.34 -6.72 16.97
C ARG A 227 7.06 -8.08 17.58
N GLU A 228 7.47 -8.32 18.83
CA GLU A 228 7.19 -9.55 19.56
C GLU A 228 5.69 -9.72 19.81
N LEU A 229 5.00 -8.65 20.22
CA LEU A 229 3.56 -8.64 20.41
C LEU A 229 2.80 -8.97 19.11
N LEU A 230 3.19 -8.36 18.00
CA LEU A 230 2.62 -8.67 16.68
C LEU A 230 2.90 -10.11 16.28
N SER A 231 4.13 -10.59 16.48
CA SER A 231 4.54 -11.97 16.15
C SER A 231 3.71 -13.00 16.92
N ALA A 232 3.47 -12.77 18.21
CA ALA A 232 2.64 -13.64 19.02
C ALA A 232 1.19 -13.78 18.51
N HIS A 233 0.63 -12.68 17.98
CA HIS A 233 -0.73 -12.69 17.41
C HIS A 233 -0.80 -13.22 15.98
N LEU A 234 0.25 -13.04 15.19
CA LEU A 234 0.33 -13.54 13.81
C LEU A 234 0.56 -15.05 13.75
N GLY A 235 1.18 -15.60 14.79
CA GLY A 235 1.52 -17.03 14.85
C GLY A 235 2.77 -17.39 14.05
N HIS A 236 3.13 -18.66 14.14
CA HIS A 236 4.28 -19.21 13.44
C HIS A 236 3.98 -19.48 11.97
N TRP A 237 5.04 -19.50 11.15
CA TRP A 237 4.99 -19.91 9.74
C TRP A 237 4.02 -19.11 8.86
N ALA A 238 3.79 -17.86 9.20
CA ALA A 238 2.80 -17.01 8.53
C ALA A 238 3.12 -16.68 7.07
N VAL A 239 4.39 -16.81 6.66
CA VAL A 239 4.86 -16.50 5.29
C VAL A 239 5.39 -17.77 4.66
N SER A 240 4.90 -18.11 3.47
CA SER A 240 5.28 -19.34 2.76
C SER A 240 6.75 -19.33 2.28
N SER A 241 7.36 -20.51 2.16
CA SER A 241 8.75 -20.64 1.66
C SER A 241 8.97 -19.98 0.30
N PRO A 242 8.07 -20.10 -0.71
CA PRO A 242 8.21 -19.36 -1.97
C PRO A 242 8.21 -17.85 -1.79
N SER A 243 7.40 -17.33 -0.86
CA SER A 243 7.33 -15.89 -0.60
C SER A 243 8.59 -15.36 0.07
N LEU A 244 9.15 -16.14 1.02
CA LEU A 244 10.41 -15.83 1.68
C LEU A 244 11.57 -15.82 0.68
N TRP A 245 11.65 -16.86 -0.16
CA TRP A 245 12.65 -17.00 -1.20
C TRP A 245 12.59 -15.83 -2.22
N LEU A 246 11.38 -15.50 -2.73
CA LEU A 246 11.18 -14.38 -3.65
C LEU A 246 11.58 -13.04 -3.02
N ALA A 247 11.23 -12.84 -1.76
CA ALA A 247 11.57 -11.62 -1.04
C ALA A 247 13.08 -11.47 -0.87
N GLU A 248 13.79 -12.55 -0.48
CA GLU A 248 15.24 -12.54 -0.32
C GLU A 248 15.93 -12.07 -1.62
N HIS A 249 15.60 -12.73 -2.74
CA HIS A 249 16.24 -12.42 -4.03
C HIS A 249 15.84 -11.05 -4.58
N ALA A 250 14.57 -10.68 -4.44
CA ALA A 250 14.09 -9.39 -4.91
C ALA A 250 14.70 -8.23 -4.13
N LEU A 251 14.87 -8.36 -2.80
CA LEU A 251 15.46 -7.32 -1.95
C LEU A 251 16.98 -7.17 -2.15
N GLN A 252 17.66 -8.18 -2.66
CA GLN A 252 19.10 -8.13 -2.94
C GLN A 252 19.42 -7.49 -4.30
N ASP A 253 18.48 -7.37 -5.23
CA ASP A 253 18.74 -6.93 -6.61
C ASP A 253 18.79 -5.39 -6.74
N GLN A 254 19.85 -4.79 -6.20
CA GLN A 254 20.06 -3.34 -6.21
C GLN A 254 20.04 -2.73 -7.63
N LYS A 255 20.56 -3.48 -8.64
CA LYS A 255 20.56 -3.01 -10.03
C LYS A 255 19.13 -2.88 -10.55
N TRP A 256 18.30 -3.88 -10.29
CA TRP A 256 16.89 -3.85 -10.68
C TRP A 256 16.14 -2.73 -9.93
N HIS A 257 16.40 -2.50 -8.64
CA HIS A 257 15.75 -1.42 -7.87
C HIS A 257 16.00 -0.06 -8.51
N LYS A 258 17.26 0.23 -8.89
CA LYS A 258 17.62 1.50 -9.52
C LYS A 258 16.91 1.68 -10.87
N GLN A 259 16.89 0.63 -11.69
CA GLN A 259 16.20 0.63 -12.97
C GLN A 259 14.69 0.79 -12.80
N GLN A 260 14.11 0.08 -11.84
CA GLN A 260 12.69 0.10 -11.54
C GLN A 260 12.22 1.49 -11.11
N ARG A 261 12.94 2.17 -10.22
CA ARG A 261 12.61 3.55 -9.83
C ARG A 261 12.62 4.50 -11.03
N ALA A 262 13.67 4.44 -11.83
CA ALA A 262 13.79 5.30 -13.03
C ALA A 262 12.62 5.09 -13.99
N ARG A 263 12.32 3.83 -14.36
CA ARG A 263 11.26 3.53 -15.33
C ARG A 263 9.86 3.81 -14.81
N LEU A 264 9.60 3.60 -13.50
CA LEU A 264 8.29 3.93 -12.91
C LEU A 264 8.07 5.44 -12.84
N ASN A 265 9.08 6.23 -12.50
CA ASN A 265 9.00 7.67 -12.51
C ASN A 265 8.73 8.19 -13.94
N GLN A 266 9.45 7.68 -14.93
CA GLN A 266 9.22 8.05 -16.34
C GLN A 266 7.82 7.64 -16.80
N LEU A 267 7.38 6.43 -16.46
CA LEU A 267 6.05 5.93 -16.82
C LEU A 267 4.94 6.77 -16.18
N SER A 268 5.06 7.10 -14.89
CA SER A 268 4.11 7.93 -14.17
C SER A 268 3.97 9.33 -14.82
N GLN A 269 5.11 9.95 -15.17
CA GLN A 269 5.10 11.24 -15.86
C GLN A 269 4.47 11.16 -17.25
N SER A 270 4.78 10.09 -18.02
CA SER A 270 4.19 9.87 -19.33
C SER A 270 2.67 9.71 -19.26
N VAL A 271 2.16 8.91 -18.31
CA VAL A 271 0.71 8.74 -18.11
C VAL A 271 0.05 10.03 -17.63
N ALA A 272 0.70 10.78 -16.72
CA ALA A 272 0.19 12.08 -16.29
C ALA A 272 0.10 13.09 -17.44
N SER A 273 1.09 13.10 -18.34
CA SER A 273 1.07 13.94 -19.56
C SER A 273 -0.05 13.55 -20.52
N LEU A 274 -0.28 12.25 -20.70
CA LEU A 274 -1.36 11.71 -21.53
C LEU A 274 -2.74 12.12 -21.00
N LEU A 275 -2.89 12.17 -19.68
CA LEU A 275 -4.13 12.55 -19.00
C LEU A 275 -4.19 14.04 -18.59
N ALA A 276 -3.31 14.89 -19.13
CA ALA A 276 -3.22 16.30 -18.72
C ALA A 276 -4.50 17.13 -19.00
N HIS A 277 -5.40 16.63 -19.82
CA HIS A 277 -6.72 17.24 -20.08
C HIS A 277 -7.77 16.87 -19.01
N GLU A 278 -7.46 15.91 -18.14
CA GLU A 278 -8.31 15.51 -17.02
C GLU A 278 -7.92 16.25 -15.74
N ASN A 279 -8.85 16.29 -14.76
CA ASN A 279 -8.56 16.87 -13.44
C ASN A 279 -7.74 15.90 -12.59
N ILE A 280 -6.42 15.91 -12.75
CA ILE A 280 -5.49 15.12 -11.95
C ILE A 280 -5.35 15.77 -10.57
N VAL A 281 -5.67 15.05 -9.51
CA VAL A 281 -5.56 15.51 -8.12
C VAL A 281 -4.46 14.79 -7.34
N GLY A 282 -3.90 13.71 -7.89
CA GLY A 282 -2.80 12.99 -7.27
C GLY A 282 -1.96 12.22 -8.30
N ILE A 283 -0.65 12.31 -8.12
CA ILE A 283 0.33 11.56 -8.90
C ILE A 283 1.23 10.84 -7.91
N ALA A 284 1.18 9.51 -7.93
CA ALA A 284 2.14 8.66 -7.26
C ALA A 284 2.87 7.83 -8.31
N SER A 285 4.06 7.33 -7.98
CA SER A 285 4.88 6.59 -8.95
C SER A 285 4.28 5.24 -9.38
N LEU A 286 3.12 4.84 -8.84
CA LEU A 286 2.41 3.59 -9.18
C LEU A 286 0.94 3.80 -9.58
N PHE A 287 0.43 5.03 -9.50
CA PHE A 287 -0.94 5.35 -9.90
C PHE A 287 -1.16 6.84 -10.12
N ILE A 288 -2.19 7.16 -10.87
CA ILE A 288 -2.71 8.51 -11.06
C ILE A 288 -4.13 8.56 -10.48
N THR A 289 -4.48 9.63 -9.81
CA THR A 289 -5.83 9.86 -9.27
C THR A 289 -6.46 11.07 -9.92
N LEU A 290 -7.63 10.86 -10.47
CA LEU A 290 -8.46 11.87 -11.11
C LEU A 290 -9.64 12.22 -10.19
N GLN A 291 -10.08 13.48 -10.28
CA GLN A 291 -11.37 13.92 -9.73
C GLN A 291 -12.26 14.41 -10.88
N PRO A 292 -12.94 13.50 -11.59
CA PRO A 292 -13.84 13.84 -12.69
C PRO A 292 -15.15 14.44 -12.16
N ARG A 293 -16.02 14.94 -13.06
CA ARG A 293 -17.37 15.37 -12.69
C ARG A 293 -18.17 14.26 -12.01
N ASN A 294 -18.03 13.02 -12.50
CA ASN A 294 -18.64 11.83 -11.93
C ASN A 294 -17.72 10.62 -12.12
N ALA A 295 -17.09 10.18 -11.04
CA ALA A 295 -16.14 9.07 -11.05
C ALA A 295 -16.80 7.72 -11.42
N GLY A 296 -18.07 7.53 -11.05
CA GLY A 296 -18.80 6.30 -11.39
C GLY A 296 -19.10 6.21 -12.88
N LEU A 297 -19.57 7.29 -13.49
CA LEU A 297 -19.81 7.32 -14.95
C LEU A 297 -18.51 7.19 -15.75
N MET A 298 -17.43 7.85 -15.30
CA MET A 298 -16.14 7.70 -15.95
C MET A 298 -15.61 6.26 -15.85
N GLN A 299 -15.73 5.62 -14.68
CA GLN A 299 -15.38 4.21 -14.53
C GLN A 299 -16.20 3.32 -15.46
N GLN A 300 -17.50 3.56 -15.55
CA GLN A 300 -18.39 2.80 -16.43
C GLN A 300 -17.96 2.95 -17.90
N GLY A 301 -17.74 4.18 -18.38
CA GLY A 301 -17.32 4.43 -19.76
C GLY A 301 -15.98 3.75 -20.10
N LEU A 302 -15.01 3.79 -19.17
CA LEU A 302 -13.75 3.06 -19.33
C LEU A 302 -13.97 1.54 -19.34
N ALA A 303 -14.86 1.02 -18.49
CA ALA A 303 -15.17 -0.40 -18.43
C ALA A 303 -15.86 -0.90 -19.73
N GLU A 304 -16.68 -0.09 -20.37
CA GLU A 304 -17.27 -0.36 -21.70
C GLU A 304 -16.20 -0.46 -22.80
N GLN A 305 -15.02 0.17 -22.59
CA GLN A 305 -13.82 0.04 -23.42
C GLN A 305 -12.85 -1.05 -22.91
N GLN A 306 -13.32 -1.92 -21.97
CA GLN A 306 -12.53 -2.98 -21.34
C GLN A 306 -11.28 -2.47 -20.61
N ILE A 307 -11.38 -1.28 -20.00
CA ILE A 307 -10.35 -0.72 -19.12
C ILE A 307 -10.93 -0.65 -17.71
N TRP A 308 -10.38 -1.48 -16.80
CA TRP A 308 -10.86 -1.54 -15.42
C TRP A 308 -10.04 -0.65 -14.50
N THR A 309 -10.73 0.27 -13.81
CA THR A 309 -10.13 1.27 -12.91
C THR A 309 -10.71 1.13 -11.51
N ARG A 310 -10.18 1.89 -10.54
CA ARG A 310 -10.69 1.92 -9.17
C ARG A 310 -11.46 3.20 -8.91
N CYS A 311 -12.76 3.09 -8.72
CA CYS A 311 -13.63 4.20 -8.28
C CYS A 311 -13.72 4.26 -6.75
N PHE A 312 -13.74 5.49 -6.23
CA PHE A 312 -14.02 5.84 -4.84
C PHE A 312 -15.22 6.79 -4.82
N PRO A 313 -16.44 6.24 -4.80
CA PRO A 313 -17.67 7.03 -5.05
C PRO A 313 -17.91 8.14 -4.00
N GLN A 314 -17.59 7.87 -2.73
CA GLN A 314 -17.82 8.83 -1.63
C GLN A 314 -16.91 10.07 -1.73
N GLN A 315 -15.75 9.95 -2.40
CA GLN A 315 -14.80 11.03 -2.61
C GLN A 315 -14.90 11.61 -4.03
N ASN A 316 -15.68 10.99 -4.89
CA ASN A 316 -15.73 11.26 -6.33
C ASN A 316 -14.34 11.19 -6.98
N LEU A 317 -13.56 10.15 -6.65
CA LEU A 317 -12.22 9.93 -7.17
C LEU A 317 -12.16 8.66 -8.05
N LEU A 318 -11.34 8.72 -9.08
CA LEU A 318 -10.99 7.60 -9.94
C LEU A 318 -9.46 7.41 -9.93
N ARG A 319 -8.99 6.24 -9.48
CA ARG A 319 -7.57 5.92 -9.47
C ARG A 319 -7.25 4.90 -10.56
N LEU A 320 -6.20 5.19 -11.33
CA LEU A 320 -5.66 4.33 -12.37
C LEU A 320 -4.25 3.87 -11.97
N GLY A 321 -3.99 2.56 -12.01
CA GLY A 321 -2.63 2.03 -12.05
C GLY A 321 -1.95 2.44 -13.37
N LEU A 322 -0.64 2.25 -13.45
CA LEU A 322 0.11 2.65 -14.64
C LEU A 322 0.01 1.57 -15.73
N PRO A 323 -0.49 1.88 -16.93
CA PRO A 323 -0.41 1.00 -18.09
C PRO A 323 1.03 0.93 -18.62
N LEU A 324 1.37 -0.16 -19.31
CA LEU A 324 2.61 -0.21 -20.08
C LEU A 324 2.55 0.75 -21.29
N PRO A 325 3.68 1.22 -21.83
CA PRO A 325 3.69 2.13 -22.99
C PRO A 325 2.91 1.63 -24.20
N LYS A 326 2.87 0.31 -24.43
CA LYS A 326 2.08 -0.31 -25.50
C LYS A 326 0.56 -0.10 -25.37
N ASP A 327 0.08 0.20 -24.17
CA ASP A 327 -1.35 0.37 -23.87
C ASP A 327 -1.74 1.87 -23.76
N HIS A 328 -0.81 2.81 -23.99
CA HIS A 328 -1.04 4.25 -23.88
C HIS A 328 -2.06 4.75 -24.90
N GLU A 329 -1.91 4.37 -26.19
CA GLU A 329 -2.83 4.76 -27.26
C GLU A 329 -4.26 4.26 -26.97
N ARG A 330 -4.39 3.04 -26.45
CA ARG A 330 -5.69 2.49 -26.03
C ARG A 330 -6.32 3.32 -24.92
N LEU A 331 -5.53 3.70 -23.90
CA LEU A 331 -6.01 4.51 -22.79
C LEU A 331 -6.45 5.90 -23.27
N GLU A 332 -5.64 6.56 -24.08
CA GLU A 332 -5.92 7.89 -24.65
C GLU A 332 -7.20 7.88 -25.48
N SER A 333 -7.34 6.89 -26.37
CA SER A 333 -8.53 6.72 -27.21
C SER A 333 -9.79 6.51 -26.35
N ALA A 334 -9.72 5.71 -25.29
CA ALA A 334 -10.86 5.49 -24.40
C ALA A 334 -11.30 6.77 -23.70
N PHE A 335 -10.36 7.60 -23.19
CA PHE A 335 -10.69 8.88 -22.60
C PHE A 335 -11.29 9.86 -23.62
N GLY A 336 -10.90 9.79 -24.90
CA GLY A 336 -11.49 10.57 -26.00
C GLY A 336 -12.95 10.22 -26.28
N LEU A 337 -13.39 9.01 -25.98
CA LEU A 337 -14.77 8.52 -26.23
C LEU A 337 -15.74 8.81 -25.07
N ILE A 338 -15.25 9.11 -23.86
CA ILE A 338 -16.05 9.24 -22.63
C ILE A 338 -16.47 10.72 -22.38
N LYS A 339 -16.34 11.61 -23.33
CA LYS A 339 -16.64 13.04 -23.20
C LYS A 339 -18.12 13.33 -23.04
#